data_9d9257ba2eea7fd78342841ff0706d8f
#
_entry.id   9d9257ba2eea7fd78342841ff0706d8f
#
_cell.length_a   1.000
_cell.length_b   1.000
_cell.length_c   1.000
_cell.angle_alpha   90.00
_cell.angle_beta   90.00
_cell.angle_gamma   90.00
#
_symmetry.space_group_name_H-M   'P 1'
#
loop_
_entity.id
_entity.type
_entity.pdbx_description
1 polymer ?
#
loop_
_entity_poly.entity_id
_entity_poly.type
_entity_poly.pdbx_seq_one_letter_code
_entity_poly.pdbx_strand_id
1 'polypeptide(L)'
;MSSTQPRYPTSLRVAFSPAEGFLSDEATNISAGGMFVRTDRELARGALLSVALEIPDGKTPAPVQAKVVHDVAPSRSRMSSRERGIGVQFVGADGAFRGRLDRYIESLVARSKVPVRVLLIARDLLHESGWTQLTPREPGGSYCLTGALSTAAGGDRDAYRAALQSMGPRLSVPACAFGGFDCHCAVLSWNDREGRTKTQVIAKLDEVINAALDAGASA
;
A
#
# COMPACT_ATOMS: atom_id res chain seq x y z
N MET A 1 -8.65 10.31 10.62
CA MET A 1 -8.99 9.29 9.62
C MET A 1 -7.68 8.81 9.03
N SER A 2 -7.22 7.60 9.38
CA SER A 2 -5.97 7.05 8.82
C SER A 2 -6.26 6.56 7.41
N SER A 3 -5.81 7.32 6.41
CA SER A 3 -5.72 6.82 5.04
C SER A 3 -4.73 5.67 5.07
N THR A 4 -5.18 4.47 4.79
CA THR A 4 -4.32 3.28 4.70
C THR A 4 -3.60 3.34 3.36
N GLN A 5 -2.48 4.03 3.30
CA GLN A 5 -1.65 4.08 2.12
C GLN A 5 -1.06 2.71 1.82
N PRO A 6 -0.81 2.34 0.53
CA PRO A 6 -0.12 1.11 0.18
C PRO A 6 1.21 1.01 0.89
N ARG A 7 1.51 -0.19 1.38
CA ARG A 7 2.76 -0.50 2.04
C ARG A 7 3.56 -1.45 1.16
N TYR A 8 4.76 -1.04 0.81
CA TYR A 8 5.64 -1.79 -0.07
C TYR A 8 6.61 -2.61 0.75
N PRO A 9 6.73 -3.93 0.53
CA PRO A 9 7.78 -4.74 1.12
C PRO A 9 9.15 -4.14 0.80
N THR A 10 10.00 -4.08 1.80
CA THR A 10 11.35 -3.54 1.68
C THR A 10 12.27 -4.21 2.68
N SER A 11 13.56 -4.03 2.50
CA SER A 11 14.60 -4.42 3.44
C SER A 11 15.57 -3.24 3.56
N LEU A 12 15.12 -2.19 4.26
CA LEU A 12 15.93 -1.00 4.49
C LEU A 12 16.52 -1.02 5.90
N ARG A 13 17.80 -0.74 6.00
CA ARG A 13 18.40 -0.43 7.30
C ARG A 13 17.86 0.90 7.80
N VAL A 14 17.50 0.89 9.06
CA VAL A 14 16.97 2.04 9.77
C VAL A 14 17.76 2.22 11.05
N ALA A 15 18.48 3.31 11.16
CA ALA A 15 19.03 3.75 12.43
C ALA A 15 18.02 4.66 13.11
N PHE A 16 17.71 4.43 14.37
CA PHE A 16 16.83 5.30 15.14
C PHE A 16 17.38 5.50 16.55
N SER A 17 17.12 6.69 17.08
CA SER A 17 17.53 7.07 18.41
C SER A 17 16.30 7.32 19.25
N PRO A 18 15.93 6.41 20.15
CA PRO A 18 15.22 6.79 21.36
C PRO A 18 16.16 7.62 22.23
N ALA A 19 15.66 8.28 23.27
CA ALA A 19 16.45 9.17 24.12
C ALA A 19 17.76 8.55 24.71
N GLU A 20 17.98 7.27 24.57
CA GLU A 20 19.05 6.49 25.20
C GLU A 20 20.10 5.87 24.25
N GLY A 21 20.16 6.27 22.97
CA GLY A 21 21.23 5.79 22.05
C GLY A 21 20.76 5.38 20.64
N PHE A 22 21.72 5.20 19.72
CA PHE A 22 21.44 4.77 18.36
C PHE A 22 21.25 3.26 18.27
N LEU A 23 20.18 2.86 17.57
CA LEU A 23 19.80 1.49 17.30
C LEU A 23 19.68 1.30 15.80
N SER A 24 20.06 0.14 15.31
CA SER A 24 19.94 -0.21 13.89
C SER A 24 19.10 -1.46 13.77
N ASP A 25 17.98 -1.36 13.04
CA ASP A 25 17.06 -2.45 12.74
C ASP A 25 16.64 -2.38 11.27
N GLU A 26 15.71 -3.22 10.87
CA GLU A 26 15.27 -3.35 9.48
C GLU A 26 13.81 -2.90 9.32
N ALA A 27 13.55 -2.00 8.38
CA ALA A 27 12.19 -1.74 7.92
C ALA A 27 11.77 -2.82 6.93
N THR A 28 10.71 -3.56 7.24
CA THR A 28 10.19 -4.65 6.38
C THR A 28 9.08 -4.19 5.45
N ASN A 29 8.46 -3.05 5.71
CA ASN A 29 7.58 -2.38 4.76
C ASN A 29 7.62 -0.86 4.95
N ILE A 30 7.32 -0.13 3.87
CA ILE A 30 7.35 1.32 3.81
C ILE A 30 6.20 1.88 2.98
N SER A 31 5.74 3.07 3.34
CA SER A 31 4.77 3.87 2.58
C SER A 31 5.20 5.34 2.60
N ALA A 32 4.55 6.21 1.83
CA ALA A 32 4.80 7.65 1.88
C ALA A 32 4.60 8.28 3.28
N GLY A 33 3.76 7.68 4.13
CA GLY A 33 3.43 8.19 5.46
C GLY A 33 4.16 7.53 6.62
N GLY A 34 4.88 6.41 6.41
CA GLY A 34 5.51 5.68 7.50
C GLY A 34 6.08 4.33 7.09
N MET A 35 6.52 3.56 8.07
CA MET A 35 7.13 2.24 7.87
C MET A 35 6.82 1.31 9.05
N PHE A 36 7.05 0.03 8.85
CA PHE A 36 7.12 -0.95 9.92
C PHE A 36 8.57 -1.39 10.11
N VAL A 37 9.06 -1.28 11.32
CA VAL A 37 10.42 -1.66 11.71
C VAL A 37 10.34 -2.92 12.55
N ARG A 38 11.04 -3.97 12.09
CA ARG A 38 11.21 -5.20 12.85
C ARG A 38 12.21 -4.95 13.96
N THR A 39 11.76 -5.04 15.21
CA THR A 39 12.57 -4.83 16.40
C THR A 39 12.02 -5.63 17.57
N ASP A 40 12.91 -6.10 18.43
CA ASP A 40 12.54 -6.78 19.68
C ASP A 40 12.28 -5.80 20.84
N ARG A 41 12.43 -4.52 20.58
CA ARG A 41 12.32 -3.48 21.61
C ARG A 41 10.89 -3.01 21.78
N GLU A 42 10.54 -2.75 23.01
CA GLU A 42 9.27 -2.13 23.39
C GLU A 42 9.44 -0.61 23.40
N LEU A 43 8.77 0.06 22.47
CA LEU A 43 8.75 1.51 22.39
C LEU A 43 7.33 2.01 22.62
N ALA A 44 7.19 2.94 23.54
CA ALA A 44 5.88 3.46 23.93
C ALA A 44 5.16 4.09 22.73
N ARG A 45 3.89 3.75 22.54
CA ARG A 45 3.03 4.41 21.55
C ARG A 45 3.03 5.92 21.79
N GLY A 46 3.26 6.69 20.75
CA GLY A 46 3.38 8.15 20.81
C GLY A 46 4.81 8.64 20.96
N ALA A 47 5.79 7.78 21.26
CA ALA A 47 7.19 8.15 21.32
C ALA A 47 7.68 8.76 20.00
N LEU A 48 8.48 9.82 20.10
CA LEU A 48 9.14 10.44 18.94
C LEU A 48 10.55 9.86 18.82
N LEU A 49 10.90 9.46 17.61
CA LEU A 49 12.18 8.87 17.25
C LEU A 49 12.85 9.73 16.19
N SER A 50 14.14 10.01 16.36
CA SER A 50 14.97 10.48 15.26
C SER A 50 15.40 9.27 14.44
N VAL A 51 15.01 9.24 13.18
CA VAL A 51 15.22 8.12 12.27
C VAL A 51 16.13 8.53 11.14
N ALA A 52 17.04 7.64 10.74
CA ALA A 52 17.84 7.78 9.52
C ALA A 52 17.64 6.53 8.66
N LEU A 53 17.02 6.72 7.46
CA LEU A 53 16.79 5.66 6.49
C LEU A 53 17.96 5.52 5.52
N GLU A 54 18.49 4.31 5.36
CA GLU A 54 19.46 3.97 4.32
C GLU A 54 18.73 3.69 2.98
N ILE A 55 18.31 4.75 2.30
CA ILE A 55 17.71 4.62 0.97
C ILE A 55 18.83 4.28 -0.04
N PRO A 56 18.64 3.25 -0.92
CA PRO A 56 19.69 2.80 -1.85
C PRO A 56 19.81 3.74 -3.06
N ASP A 57 20.11 5.01 -2.83
CA ASP A 57 20.31 6.06 -3.84
C ASP A 57 21.75 6.59 -3.85
N GLY A 58 22.68 5.90 -3.19
CA GLY A 58 24.09 6.27 -3.10
C GLY A 58 24.40 7.49 -2.22
N LYS A 59 23.42 8.00 -1.48
CA LYS A 59 23.55 9.16 -0.60
C LYS A 59 23.66 8.73 0.87
N THR A 60 24.01 9.69 1.71
CA THR A 60 23.95 9.50 3.17
C THR A 60 22.54 9.14 3.64
N PRO A 61 22.40 8.42 4.76
CA PRO A 61 21.09 8.09 5.33
C PRO A 61 20.20 9.32 5.44
N ALA A 62 18.93 9.15 5.08
CA ALA A 62 17.94 10.23 5.05
C ALA A 62 17.34 10.44 6.45
N PRO A 63 17.57 11.59 7.11
CA PRO A 63 17.04 11.85 8.43
C PRO A 63 15.55 12.23 8.36
N VAL A 64 14.77 11.73 9.32
CA VAL A 64 13.37 12.13 9.51
C VAL A 64 12.94 11.90 10.96
N GLN A 65 12.00 12.68 11.46
CA GLN A 65 11.32 12.38 12.71
C GLN A 65 10.18 11.38 12.48
N ALA A 66 10.00 10.44 13.38
CA ALA A 66 8.93 9.46 13.31
C ALA A 66 8.25 9.29 14.67
N LYS A 67 6.94 9.03 14.65
CA LYS A 67 6.14 8.78 15.84
C LYS A 67 5.68 7.33 15.86
N VAL A 68 5.89 6.63 16.96
CA VAL A 68 5.38 5.27 17.16
C VAL A 68 3.85 5.29 17.19
N VAL A 69 3.20 4.60 16.27
CA VAL A 69 1.74 4.52 16.17
C VAL A 69 1.19 3.16 16.53
N HIS A 70 1.97 2.10 16.34
CA HIS A 70 1.62 0.72 16.69
C HIS A 70 2.83 0.03 17.30
N ASP A 71 2.57 -0.79 18.31
CA ASP A 71 3.48 -1.81 18.80
C ASP A 71 2.82 -3.17 18.51
N VAL A 72 3.54 -4.05 17.84
CA VAL A 72 3.07 -5.40 17.49
C VAL A 72 3.84 -6.39 18.35
N ALA A 73 3.20 -6.82 19.43
CA ALA A 73 3.71 -7.92 20.22
C ALA A 73 3.67 -9.25 19.43
N PRO A 74 4.61 -10.18 19.67
CA PRO A 74 4.61 -11.48 19.00
C PRO A 74 3.30 -12.22 19.31
N SER A 75 2.62 -12.71 18.25
CA SER A 75 1.41 -13.49 18.43
C SER A 75 1.78 -14.86 19.03
N ARG A 76 1.12 -15.23 20.14
CA ARG A 76 1.24 -16.59 20.72
C ARG A 76 0.48 -17.65 19.92
N SER A 77 -0.19 -17.28 18.83
CA SER A 77 -0.92 -18.19 17.96
C SER A 77 0.03 -18.84 16.96
N ARG A 78 0.06 -20.18 16.93
CA ARG A 78 0.84 -20.99 15.97
C ARG A 78 0.41 -20.79 14.50
N MET A 79 -0.64 -20.03 14.23
CA MET A 79 -1.19 -19.79 12.88
C MET A 79 -0.90 -18.39 12.29
N SER A 80 -0.25 -17.51 13.02
CA SER A 80 0.16 -16.21 12.47
C SER A 80 1.57 -15.89 12.93
N SER A 81 2.54 -16.00 12.02
CA SER A 81 3.90 -15.50 12.20
C SER A 81 3.93 -13.96 12.06
N ARG A 82 3.23 -13.26 12.94
CA ARG A 82 3.39 -11.80 12.99
C ARG A 82 4.77 -11.50 13.57
N GLU A 83 5.62 -10.91 12.76
CA GLU A 83 6.91 -10.40 13.18
C GLU A 83 6.71 -9.35 14.26
N ARG A 84 7.54 -9.42 15.31
CA ARG A 84 7.58 -8.38 16.34
C ARG A 84 8.14 -7.09 15.75
N GLY A 85 7.57 -5.96 16.10
CA GLY A 85 8.06 -4.68 15.62
C GLY A 85 7.13 -3.51 15.91
N ILE A 86 7.53 -2.36 15.43
CA ILE A 86 6.81 -1.11 15.62
C ILE A 86 6.38 -0.52 14.28
N GLY A 87 5.15 -0.03 14.22
CA GLY A 87 4.69 0.86 13.15
C GLY A 87 5.00 2.30 13.53
N VAL A 88 5.68 3.01 12.64
CA VAL A 88 5.99 4.43 12.84
C VAL A 88 5.41 5.28 11.71
N GLN A 89 5.00 6.49 12.05
CA GLN A 89 4.52 7.51 11.13
C GLN A 89 5.59 8.60 11.01
N PHE A 90 5.94 9.01 9.79
CA PHE A 90 6.85 10.11 9.56
C PHE A 90 6.20 11.45 9.98
N VAL A 91 6.95 12.27 10.69
CA VAL A 91 6.52 13.58 11.20
C VAL A 91 7.52 14.62 10.76
N GLY A 92 7.02 15.76 10.24
CA GLY A 92 7.92 16.87 9.84
C GLY A 92 8.86 16.55 8.70
N ALA A 93 8.54 15.55 7.86
CA ALA A 93 9.34 15.20 6.69
C ALA A 93 9.47 16.40 5.74
N ASP A 94 10.70 16.81 5.47
CA ASP A 94 11.01 17.89 4.54
C ASP A 94 10.88 17.46 3.06
N GLY A 95 10.99 18.42 2.14
CA GLY A 95 10.88 18.14 0.71
C GLY A 95 12.01 17.25 0.18
N ALA A 96 13.20 17.34 0.77
CA ALA A 96 14.34 16.51 0.35
C ALA A 96 14.13 15.03 0.74
N PHE A 97 13.70 14.78 1.97
CA PHE A 97 13.34 13.43 2.43
C PHE A 97 12.20 12.85 1.58
N ARG A 98 11.10 13.62 1.41
CA ARG A 98 9.94 13.18 0.61
C ARG A 98 10.34 12.84 -0.82
N GLY A 99 11.07 13.70 -1.51
CA GLY A 99 11.51 13.43 -2.88
C GLY A 99 12.44 12.23 -3.02
N ARG A 100 13.23 11.87 -1.99
CA ARG A 100 14.02 10.63 -1.97
C ARG A 100 13.14 9.41 -1.74
N LEU A 101 12.22 9.50 -0.78
CA LEU A 101 11.27 8.45 -0.46
C LEU A 101 10.35 8.12 -1.64
N ASP A 102 9.82 9.15 -2.31
CA ASP A 102 8.92 8.97 -3.47
C ASP A 102 9.64 8.24 -4.60
N ARG A 103 10.86 8.66 -4.97
CA ARG A 103 11.67 7.94 -5.99
C ARG A 103 11.96 6.49 -5.59
N TYR A 104 12.20 6.24 -4.31
CA TYR A 104 12.41 4.88 -3.84
C TYR A 104 11.12 4.05 -3.96
N ILE A 105 9.98 4.57 -3.54
CA ILE A 105 8.67 3.93 -3.70
C ILE A 105 8.37 3.69 -5.19
N GLU A 106 8.60 4.66 -6.06
CA GLU A 106 8.47 4.49 -7.52
C GLU A 106 9.32 3.32 -8.04
N SER A 107 10.55 3.17 -7.53
CA SER A 107 11.40 2.04 -7.89
C SER A 107 10.86 0.69 -7.39
N LEU A 108 10.20 0.65 -6.24
CA LEU A 108 9.52 -0.55 -5.73
C LEU A 108 8.29 -0.88 -6.59
N VAL A 109 7.49 0.13 -6.95
CA VAL A 109 6.35 -0.01 -7.87
C VAL A 109 6.80 -0.54 -9.23
N ALA A 110 7.85 0.03 -9.81
CA ALA A 110 8.38 -0.39 -11.11
C ALA A 110 8.84 -1.85 -11.13
N ARG A 111 9.34 -2.36 -9.99
CA ARG A 111 9.75 -3.76 -9.81
C ARG A 111 8.59 -4.69 -9.42
N SER A 112 7.44 -4.15 -9.08
CA SER A 112 6.27 -4.93 -8.71
C SER A 112 5.69 -5.69 -9.89
N LYS A 113 5.00 -6.81 -9.62
CA LYS A 113 4.28 -7.58 -10.63
C LYS A 113 3.23 -6.71 -11.33
N VAL A 114 2.96 -7.01 -12.60
CA VAL A 114 2.02 -6.25 -13.46
C VAL A 114 0.68 -5.94 -12.78
N PRO A 115 -0.03 -6.91 -12.16
CA PRO A 115 -1.32 -6.60 -11.53
C PRO A 115 -1.19 -5.58 -10.39
N VAL A 116 -0.12 -5.61 -9.63
CA VAL A 116 0.11 -4.64 -8.53
C VAL A 116 0.26 -3.23 -9.09
N ARG A 117 1.02 -3.05 -10.19
CA ARG A 117 1.16 -1.73 -10.84
C ARG A 117 -0.18 -1.19 -11.33
N VAL A 118 -0.99 -2.03 -11.96
CA VAL A 118 -2.34 -1.63 -12.43
C VAL A 118 -3.21 -1.19 -11.25
N LEU A 119 -3.21 -1.95 -10.16
CA LEU A 119 -3.99 -1.61 -8.96
C LEU A 119 -3.54 -0.29 -8.33
N LEU A 120 -2.22 -0.03 -8.27
CA LEU A 120 -1.65 1.21 -7.75
C LEU A 120 -2.04 2.42 -8.59
N ILE A 121 -1.86 2.34 -9.91
CA ILE A 121 -2.23 3.42 -10.83
C ILE A 121 -3.75 3.67 -10.77
N ALA A 122 -4.57 2.63 -10.74
CA ALA A 122 -6.02 2.77 -10.62
C ALA A 122 -6.42 3.47 -9.31
N ARG A 123 -5.76 3.13 -8.20
CA ARG A 123 -5.96 3.78 -6.92
C ARG A 123 -5.65 5.28 -6.97
N ASP A 124 -4.52 5.64 -7.57
CA ASP A 124 -4.10 7.04 -7.70
C ASP A 124 -5.05 7.82 -8.61
N LEU A 125 -5.50 7.24 -9.73
CA LEU A 125 -6.55 7.83 -10.58
C LEU A 125 -7.84 8.11 -9.79
N LEU A 126 -8.29 7.18 -8.95
CA LEU A 126 -9.47 7.39 -8.11
C LEU A 126 -9.25 8.46 -7.04
N HIS A 127 -8.02 8.58 -6.52
CA HIS A 127 -7.69 9.64 -5.56
C HIS A 127 -7.73 11.02 -6.21
N GLU A 128 -7.07 11.19 -7.33
CA GLU A 128 -6.85 12.46 -8.01
C GLU A 128 -8.09 12.93 -8.78
N SER A 129 -8.68 12.03 -9.58
CA SER A 129 -9.78 12.39 -10.49
C SER A 129 -11.17 12.19 -9.89
N GLY A 130 -11.28 11.49 -8.76
CA GLY A 130 -12.56 11.18 -8.12
C GLY A 130 -13.12 9.81 -8.52
N TRP A 131 -14.13 9.38 -7.76
CA TRP A 131 -14.81 8.10 -7.92
C TRP A 131 -16.27 8.29 -8.29
N THR A 132 -16.79 7.41 -9.15
CA THR A 132 -18.19 7.36 -9.58
C THR A 132 -18.71 5.93 -9.64
N GLN A 133 -20.01 5.79 -9.92
CA GLN A 133 -20.72 4.52 -10.14
C GLN A 133 -21.38 4.52 -11.52
N LEU A 134 -21.74 3.34 -12.02
CA LEU A 134 -22.54 3.07 -13.21
C LEU A 134 -21.87 3.44 -14.54
N THR A 135 -20.90 4.34 -14.56
CA THR A 135 -20.20 4.74 -15.80
C THR A 135 -18.69 4.58 -15.61
N PRO A 136 -17.98 4.04 -16.61
CA PRO A 136 -16.54 3.84 -16.52
C PRO A 136 -15.77 5.13 -16.23
N ARG A 137 -16.18 6.23 -16.87
CA ARG A 137 -15.62 7.56 -16.68
C ARG A 137 -16.68 8.61 -16.94
N GLU A 138 -16.81 9.57 -16.05
CA GLU A 138 -17.68 10.74 -16.24
C GLU A 138 -17.00 11.83 -17.07
N PRO A 139 -17.79 12.72 -17.72
CA PRO A 139 -17.25 13.89 -18.41
C PRO A 139 -16.40 14.79 -17.50
N GLY A 140 -16.68 14.82 -16.18
CA GLY A 140 -15.93 15.53 -15.16
C GLY A 140 -14.60 14.88 -14.77
N GLY A 141 -14.28 13.70 -15.33
CA GLY A 141 -13.01 13.02 -15.12
C GLY A 141 -13.04 11.89 -14.09
N SER A 142 -14.07 11.78 -13.24
CA SER A 142 -14.20 10.71 -12.24
C SER A 142 -14.32 9.33 -12.88
N TYR A 143 -13.78 8.30 -12.23
CA TYR A 143 -13.78 6.92 -12.71
C TYR A 143 -14.58 6.00 -11.78
N CYS A 144 -15.29 5.01 -12.34
CA CYS A 144 -15.63 3.84 -11.55
C CYS A 144 -14.39 2.92 -11.40
N LEU A 145 -14.46 1.94 -10.52
CA LEU A 145 -13.33 1.06 -10.26
C LEU A 145 -12.85 0.31 -11.51
N THR A 146 -13.77 -0.21 -12.32
CA THR A 146 -13.40 -0.90 -13.59
C THR A 146 -12.82 0.05 -14.62
N GLY A 147 -13.33 1.28 -14.70
CA GLY A 147 -12.80 2.33 -15.56
C GLY A 147 -11.39 2.74 -15.18
N ALA A 148 -11.12 2.89 -13.88
CA ALA A 148 -9.79 3.18 -13.36
C ALA A 148 -8.80 2.04 -13.66
N LEU A 149 -9.20 0.78 -13.43
CA LEU A 149 -8.36 -0.39 -13.74
C LEU A 149 -8.08 -0.51 -15.25
N SER A 150 -9.07 -0.28 -16.11
CA SER A 150 -8.90 -0.30 -17.57
C SER A 150 -7.96 0.79 -18.04
N THR A 151 -8.10 2.01 -17.53
CA THR A 151 -7.21 3.13 -17.84
C THR A 151 -5.79 2.86 -17.36
N ALA A 152 -5.63 2.33 -16.14
CA ALA A 152 -4.34 1.98 -15.55
C ALA A 152 -3.62 0.86 -16.34
N ALA A 153 -4.37 -0.05 -16.94
CA ALA A 153 -3.80 -1.11 -17.79
C ALA A 153 -3.32 -0.61 -19.16
N GLY A 154 -3.66 0.63 -19.56
CA GLY A 154 -3.12 1.25 -20.76
C GLY A 154 -3.45 0.51 -22.06
N GLY A 155 -4.57 -0.23 -22.12
CA GLY A 155 -4.97 -1.04 -23.28
C GLY A 155 -4.43 -2.49 -23.25
N ASP A 156 -3.57 -2.83 -22.30
CA ASP A 156 -3.10 -4.21 -22.08
C ASP A 156 -4.22 -5.04 -21.41
N ARG A 157 -4.83 -5.94 -22.20
CA ARG A 157 -5.93 -6.81 -21.76
C ARG A 157 -5.51 -7.83 -20.70
N ASP A 158 -4.28 -8.33 -20.81
CA ASP A 158 -3.77 -9.33 -19.86
C ASP A 158 -3.43 -8.68 -18.51
N ALA A 159 -2.86 -7.48 -18.53
CA ALA A 159 -2.66 -6.68 -17.34
C ALA A 159 -3.99 -6.32 -16.64
N TYR A 160 -5.01 -5.93 -17.39
CA TYR A 160 -6.35 -5.68 -16.87
C TYR A 160 -6.97 -6.92 -16.24
N ARG A 161 -6.92 -8.06 -16.95
CA ARG A 161 -7.43 -9.34 -16.45
C ARG A 161 -6.72 -9.78 -15.18
N ALA A 162 -5.40 -9.66 -15.13
CA ALA A 162 -4.62 -10.01 -13.94
C ALA A 162 -4.99 -9.14 -12.72
N ALA A 163 -5.29 -7.86 -12.92
CA ALA A 163 -5.81 -7.00 -11.87
C ALA A 163 -7.20 -7.42 -11.39
N LEU A 164 -8.11 -7.80 -12.30
CA LEU A 164 -9.44 -8.35 -11.95
C LEU A 164 -9.32 -9.64 -11.13
N GLN A 165 -8.44 -10.57 -11.54
CA GLN A 165 -8.17 -11.82 -10.82
C GLN A 165 -7.62 -11.57 -9.40
N SER A 166 -6.84 -10.51 -9.22
CA SER A 166 -6.33 -10.12 -7.91
C SER A 166 -7.43 -9.54 -7.01
N MET A 167 -8.39 -8.83 -7.59
CA MET A 167 -9.50 -8.21 -6.87
C MET A 167 -10.66 -9.15 -6.59
N GLY A 168 -11.11 -9.88 -7.60
CA GLY A 168 -12.36 -10.63 -7.59
C GLY A 168 -12.56 -11.50 -6.35
N PRO A 169 -11.61 -12.37 -5.97
CA PRO A 169 -11.74 -13.25 -4.80
C PRO A 169 -11.87 -12.51 -3.45
N ARG A 170 -11.50 -11.23 -3.41
CA ARG A 170 -11.54 -10.40 -2.19
C ARG A 170 -12.76 -9.48 -2.10
N LEU A 171 -13.56 -9.49 -3.15
CA LEU A 171 -14.81 -8.76 -3.17
C LEU A 171 -15.92 -9.68 -2.67
N SER A 172 -16.61 -9.48 -1.63
CA SER A 172 -17.70 -10.32 -1.11
C SER A 172 -18.89 -10.39 -2.09
N VAL A 173 -18.63 -10.82 -3.33
CA VAL A 173 -19.58 -10.99 -4.42
C VAL A 173 -19.30 -12.31 -5.14
N PRO A 174 -20.32 -12.99 -5.72
CA PRO A 174 -20.11 -14.21 -6.48
C PRO A 174 -19.28 -13.94 -7.74
N ALA A 175 -18.50 -14.94 -8.15
CA ALA A 175 -17.84 -14.93 -9.44
C ALA A 175 -18.86 -14.90 -10.59
N CYS A 176 -18.48 -14.29 -11.71
CA CYS A 176 -19.34 -14.29 -12.90
C CYS A 176 -19.53 -15.72 -13.43
N ALA A 177 -20.78 -16.10 -13.74
CA ALA A 177 -21.11 -17.42 -14.25
C ALA A 177 -20.42 -17.76 -15.59
N PHE A 178 -20.08 -16.75 -16.39
CA PHE A 178 -19.50 -16.92 -17.72
C PHE A 178 -17.98 -16.72 -17.79
N GLY A 179 -17.39 -16.00 -16.85
CA GLY A 179 -15.97 -15.65 -16.90
C GLY A 179 -15.26 -15.69 -15.54
N GLY A 180 -15.89 -16.23 -14.52
CA GLY A 180 -15.28 -16.28 -13.19
C GLY A 180 -14.88 -14.89 -12.70
N PHE A 181 -13.67 -14.78 -12.14
CA PHE A 181 -13.07 -13.50 -11.75
C PHE A 181 -12.24 -12.82 -12.85
N ASP A 182 -12.17 -13.41 -14.04
CA ASP A 182 -11.58 -12.79 -15.23
C ASP A 182 -12.54 -11.75 -15.86
N CYS A 183 -13.81 -11.83 -15.49
CA CYS A 183 -14.83 -10.90 -15.90
C CYS A 183 -14.88 -9.68 -14.96
N HIS A 184 -15.01 -8.49 -15.52
CA HIS A 184 -15.21 -7.26 -14.76
C HIS A 184 -16.53 -7.22 -13.97
N CYS A 185 -17.46 -8.15 -14.22
CA CYS A 185 -18.81 -8.17 -13.63
C CYS A 185 -18.78 -8.16 -12.09
N ALA A 186 -17.90 -8.94 -11.48
CA ALA A 186 -17.77 -8.98 -10.02
C ALA A 186 -17.31 -7.62 -9.45
N VAL A 187 -16.30 -7.01 -10.09
CA VAL A 187 -15.77 -5.71 -9.68
C VAL A 187 -16.81 -4.61 -9.90
N LEU A 188 -17.51 -4.64 -11.03
CA LEU A 188 -18.57 -3.68 -11.37
C LEU A 188 -19.73 -3.79 -10.38
N SER A 189 -20.27 -4.99 -10.16
CA SER A 189 -21.36 -5.23 -9.20
C SER A 189 -20.98 -4.79 -7.78
N TRP A 190 -19.73 -5.00 -7.39
CA TRP A 190 -19.26 -4.54 -6.09
C TRP A 190 -19.12 -3.02 -6.02
N ASN A 191 -18.59 -2.38 -7.09
CA ASN A 191 -18.45 -0.92 -7.19
C ASN A 191 -19.80 -0.22 -7.14
N ASP A 192 -20.78 -0.74 -7.89
CA ASP A 192 -22.07 -0.09 -8.10
C ASP A 192 -23.13 -0.41 -7.03
N ARG A 193 -22.74 -1.15 -6.01
CA ARG A 193 -23.63 -1.47 -4.90
C ARG A 193 -24.10 -0.18 -4.21
N GLU A 194 -25.39 -0.07 -3.96
CA GLU A 194 -25.99 1.05 -3.23
C GLU A 194 -25.31 1.27 -1.87
N GLY A 195 -25.06 2.53 -1.53
CA GLY A 195 -24.36 2.92 -0.30
C GLY A 195 -22.83 2.72 -0.34
N ARG A 196 -22.24 2.28 -1.47
CA ARG A 196 -20.79 2.25 -1.63
C ARG A 196 -20.23 3.66 -1.60
N THR A 197 -19.05 3.83 -1.01
CA THR A 197 -18.35 5.12 -0.91
C THR A 197 -16.95 5.05 -1.52
N LYS A 198 -16.43 6.19 -1.96
CA LYS A 198 -15.02 6.33 -2.41
C LYS A 198 -14.04 5.76 -1.39
N THR A 199 -14.24 6.07 -0.11
CA THR A 199 -13.37 5.59 0.97
C THR A 199 -13.32 4.06 1.04
N GLN A 200 -14.46 3.39 0.87
CA GLN A 200 -14.53 1.92 0.85
C GLN A 200 -13.82 1.33 -0.37
N VAL A 201 -13.93 1.99 -1.53
CA VAL A 201 -13.25 1.56 -2.77
C VAL A 201 -11.73 1.67 -2.62
N ILE A 202 -11.25 2.79 -2.12
CA ILE A 202 -9.81 2.99 -1.87
C ILE A 202 -9.29 1.99 -0.83
N ALA A 203 -9.99 1.81 0.29
CA ALA A 203 -9.60 0.85 1.33
C ALA A 203 -9.53 -0.60 0.78
N LYS A 204 -10.44 -0.98 -0.11
CA LYS A 204 -10.42 -2.30 -0.75
C LYS A 204 -9.24 -2.45 -1.71
N LEU A 205 -8.91 -1.42 -2.47
CA LEU A 205 -7.71 -1.42 -3.31
C LEU A 205 -6.44 -1.56 -2.46
N ASP A 206 -6.31 -0.80 -1.37
CA ASP A 206 -5.19 -0.90 -0.46
C ASP A 206 -5.05 -2.31 0.14
N GLU A 207 -6.17 -2.95 0.53
CA GLU A 207 -6.19 -4.34 1.02
C GLU A 207 -5.66 -5.32 -0.05
N VAL A 208 -6.15 -5.21 -1.29
CA VAL A 208 -5.74 -6.09 -2.39
C VAL A 208 -4.28 -5.89 -2.78
N ILE A 209 -3.83 -4.64 -2.84
CA ILE A 209 -2.44 -4.28 -3.14
C ILE A 209 -1.51 -4.88 -2.08
N ASN A 210 -1.81 -4.65 -0.81
CA ASN A 210 -0.98 -5.17 0.29
C ASN A 210 -0.89 -6.69 0.25
N ALA A 211 -2.02 -7.39 0.07
CA ALA A 211 -2.03 -8.84 -0.04
C ALA A 211 -1.26 -9.37 -1.26
N ALA A 212 -1.26 -8.65 -2.38
CA ALA A 212 -0.51 -9.02 -3.56
C ALA A 212 1.00 -8.76 -3.41
N LEU A 213 1.39 -7.73 -2.67
CA LEU A 213 2.78 -7.43 -2.32
C LEU A 213 3.34 -8.49 -1.36
N ASP A 214 2.59 -8.86 -0.31
CA ASP A 214 2.99 -9.87 0.67
C ASP A 214 3.21 -11.25 0.01
N ALA A 215 2.32 -11.63 -0.91
CA ALA A 215 2.46 -12.88 -1.69
C ALA A 215 3.68 -12.88 -2.62
N GLY A 216 4.16 -11.71 -3.03
CA GLY A 216 5.36 -11.56 -3.86
C GLY A 216 6.67 -11.59 -3.08
N ALA A 217 6.63 -11.27 -1.80
CA ALA A 217 7.81 -11.29 -0.92
C ALA A 217 8.17 -12.71 -0.43
N SER A 218 7.23 -13.66 -0.53
CA SER A 218 7.39 -15.05 -0.07
C SER A 218 7.77 -16.04 -1.18
N ALA A 219 8.01 -15.57 -2.40
CA ALA A 219 8.37 -16.36 -3.58
C ALA A 219 9.78 -16.01 -4.07
#